data_dae440f14d87a0071e0cefb5450d647a
#
_entry.id   dae440f14d87a0071e0cefb5450d647a
#
_cell.length_a   1.000
_cell.length_b   1.000
_cell.length_c   1.000
_cell.angle_alpha   90.00
_cell.angle_beta   90.00
_cell.angle_gamma   90.00
#
_symmetry.space_group_name_H-M   'P 1'
#
loop_
_entity.id
_entity.type
_entity.pdbx_description
1 polymer ?
#
loop_
_entity_poly.entity_id
_entity_poly.type
_entity_poly.pdbx_seq_one_letter_code
_entity_poly.pdbx_strand_id
1 'polypeptide(L)'
;LEGRRFGDGLHQALEAKERLNIKAENQTLASITYQNYFKLYKKLSGCTGTAATEAEEFFEIYNLNVVVVPTNKKMIRKDYNDQIFRTEEEKNYAIIQRIKECYSKQQPLLIFTSSVGKSEIYSQLLKREKINHIVLNAKNHENEAQIIADAGKAKSVIITTSISGRGVDIQLGGKKGSMDSEQLKKDK
;
A
#
# COMPACT_ATOMS: atom_id res chain seq x y z
N LEU A 1 -15.21 -2.54 11.70
CA LEU A 1 -14.14 -2.88 12.62
C LEU A 1 -14.75 -3.15 13.99
N GLU A 2 -14.45 -4.30 14.55
CA GLU A 2 -14.92 -4.68 15.88
C GLU A 2 -14.49 -3.62 16.92
N GLY A 3 -15.42 -3.24 17.80
CA GLY A 3 -15.18 -2.21 18.81
C GLY A 3 -15.39 -0.76 18.37
N ARG A 4 -15.53 -0.44 17.08
CA ARG A 4 -15.89 0.91 16.63
C ARG A 4 -17.40 1.10 16.65
N ARG A 5 -17.85 2.17 17.31
CA ARG A 5 -19.26 2.54 17.40
C ARG A 5 -19.44 4.02 17.02
N PHE A 6 -20.58 4.34 16.45
CA PHE A 6 -20.99 5.74 16.26
C PHE A 6 -21.37 6.32 17.62
N GLY A 7 -21.05 7.58 17.85
CA GLY A 7 -21.46 8.30 19.05
C GLY A 7 -22.87 8.85 18.97
N ASP A 8 -23.27 9.58 20.03
CA ASP A 8 -24.50 10.34 20.11
C ASP A 8 -25.78 9.52 19.88
N GLY A 9 -25.80 8.27 20.33
CA GLY A 9 -26.96 7.38 20.20
C GLY A 9 -27.20 6.83 18.78
N LEU A 10 -26.45 7.24 17.78
CA LEU A 10 -26.64 6.79 16.39
C LEU A 10 -26.47 5.27 16.24
N HIS A 11 -25.48 4.70 16.95
CA HIS A 11 -25.23 3.27 16.87
C HIS A 11 -26.39 2.46 17.45
N GLN A 12 -26.91 2.89 18.61
CA GLN A 12 -28.08 2.30 19.25
C GLN A 12 -29.34 2.43 18.39
N ALA A 13 -29.53 3.57 17.72
CA ALA A 13 -30.64 3.77 16.78
C ALA A 13 -30.53 2.79 15.58
N LEU A 14 -29.34 2.53 15.08
CA LEU A 14 -29.12 1.54 14.02
C LEU A 14 -29.35 0.11 14.51
N GLU A 15 -28.86 -0.23 15.71
CA GLU A 15 -29.13 -1.54 16.34
C GLU A 15 -30.65 -1.77 16.53
N ALA A 16 -31.35 -0.74 16.98
CA ALA A 16 -32.82 -0.79 17.13
C ALA A 16 -33.54 -0.97 15.78
N LYS A 17 -33.13 -0.21 14.77
CA LYS A 17 -33.69 -0.31 13.41
C LYS A 17 -33.49 -1.71 12.83
N GLU A 18 -32.32 -2.30 13.02
CA GLU A 18 -32.00 -3.65 12.52
C GLU A 18 -32.47 -4.76 13.49
N ARG A 19 -33.25 -4.43 14.54
CA ARG A 19 -33.74 -5.37 15.54
C ARG A 19 -32.67 -6.19 16.23
N LEU A 20 -31.49 -5.60 16.45
CA LEU A 20 -30.39 -6.20 17.20
C LEU A 20 -30.50 -5.82 18.67
N ASN A 21 -29.83 -6.56 19.55
CA ASN A 21 -29.70 -6.19 20.95
C ASN A 21 -28.93 -4.89 21.09
N ILE A 22 -29.57 -3.87 21.69
CA ILE A 22 -28.95 -2.58 21.94
C ILE A 22 -27.90 -2.73 23.03
N LYS A 23 -26.64 -2.39 22.71
CA LYS A 23 -25.53 -2.41 23.66
C LYS A 23 -25.40 -1.05 24.34
N ALA A 24 -24.85 -1.06 25.55
CA ALA A 24 -24.56 0.17 26.30
C ALA A 24 -23.57 1.06 25.51
N GLU A 25 -23.75 2.36 25.61
CA GLU A 25 -22.83 3.34 25.04
C GLU A 25 -21.57 3.47 25.89
N ASN A 26 -20.42 3.55 25.22
CA ASN A 26 -19.16 3.82 25.88
C ASN A 26 -18.95 5.33 25.93
N GLN A 27 -18.79 5.87 27.13
CA GLN A 27 -18.42 7.27 27.30
C GLN A 27 -16.91 7.45 27.29
N THR A 28 -16.42 8.35 26.45
CA THR A 28 -15.00 8.73 26.46
C THR A 28 -14.72 9.57 27.71
N LEU A 29 -13.95 9.03 28.64
CA LEU A 29 -13.59 9.72 29.89
C LEU A 29 -12.41 10.68 29.71
N ALA A 30 -11.47 10.33 28.83
CA ALA A 30 -10.30 11.15 28.54
C ALA A 30 -9.72 10.79 27.17
N SER A 31 -8.96 11.70 26.60
CA SER A 31 -8.17 11.47 25.38
C SER A 31 -6.71 11.84 25.62
N ILE A 32 -5.81 11.15 24.90
CA ILE A 32 -4.37 11.38 24.96
C ILE A 32 -3.81 11.33 23.53
N THR A 33 -2.81 12.12 23.23
CA THR A 33 -2.10 12.01 21.95
C THR A 33 -1.22 10.76 21.92
N TYR A 34 -0.95 10.21 20.74
CA TYR A 34 -0.01 9.10 20.59
C TYR A 34 1.37 9.43 21.14
N GLN A 35 1.85 10.65 20.92
CA GLN A 35 3.14 11.11 21.44
C GLN A 35 3.20 11.01 22.98
N ASN A 36 2.20 11.52 23.66
CA ASN A 36 2.15 11.45 25.11
C ASN A 36 1.95 10.02 25.62
N TYR A 37 1.15 9.23 24.92
CA TYR A 37 0.96 7.83 25.27
C TYR A 37 2.25 7.03 25.22
N PHE A 38 3.03 7.16 24.14
CA PHE A 38 4.30 6.44 24.01
C PHE A 38 5.38 6.93 24.99
N LYS A 39 5.33 8.19 25.42
CA LYS A 39 6.22 8.70 26.49
C LYS A 39 6.01 8.02 27.85
N LEU A 40 4.92 7.33 28.10
CA LEU A 40 4.68 6.58 29.32
C LEU A 40 5.56 5.33 29.43
N TYR A 41 6.13 4.84 28.35
CA TYR A 41 6.96 3.66 28.36
C TYR A 41 8.40 4.00 28.77
N LYS A 42 8.93 3.26 29.74
CA LYS A 42 10.32 3.42 30.21
C LYS A 42 11.35 3.03 29.14
N LYS A 43 11.00 2.08 28.27
CA LYS A 43 11.81 1.64 27.14
C LYS A 43 10.94 1.73 25.88
N LEU A 44 11.40 2.49 24.93
CA LEU A 44 10.74 2.67 23.64
C LEU A 44 11.77 2.46 22.53
N SER A 45 11.40 1.72 21.52
CA SER A 45 12.16 1.53 20.29
C SER A 45 11.24 1.23 19.12
N GLY A 46 11.73 1.40 17.91
CA GLY A 46 10.94 1.14 16.71
C GLY A 46 11.84 0.85 15.51
N CYS A 47 11.23 0.35 14.45
CA CYS A 47 11.89 0.09 13.18
C CYS A 47 11.04 0.65 12.04
N THR A 48 11.69 1.38 11.13
CA THR A 48 11.05 1.90 9.92
C THR A 48 12.07 2.09 8.82
N GLY A 49 11.64 2.10 7.57
CA GLY A 49 12.51 2.39 6.42
C GLY A 49 12.75 3.89 6.18
N THR A 50 12.11 4.80 6.92
CA THR A 50 12.08 6.24 6.63
C THR A 50 12.38 7.14 7.82
N ALA A 51 12.96 6.63 8.91
CA ALA A 51 13.19 7.41 10.12
C ALA A 51 14.34 8.44 10.00
N ALA A 52 15.26 8.27 9.07
CA ALA A 52 16.45 9.12 8.98
C ALA A 52 16.11 10.60 8.68
N THR A 53 15.07 10.85 7.90
CA THR A 53 14.59 12.21 7.58
C THR A 53 13.97 12.91 8.77
N GLU A 54 13.40 12.16 9.71
CA GLU A 54 12.69 12.65 10.89
C GLU A 54 13.47 12.41 12.20
N ALA A 55 14.79 12.24 12.08
CA ALA A 55 15.65 11.91 13.24
C ALA A 55 15.58 12.96 14.35
N GLU A 56 15.51 14.24 13.99
CA GLU A 56 15.40 15.36 14.93
C GLU A 56 14.08 15.31 15.70
N GLU A 57 12.96 15.05 15.04
CA GLU A 57 11.64 14.90 15.65
C GLU A 57 11.62 13.71 16.65
N PHE A 58 12.20 12.57 16.26
CA PHE A 58 12.31 11.43 17.17
C PHE A 58 13.14 11.73 18.41
N PHE A 59 14.20 12.51 18.27
CA PHE A 59 15.02 12.93 19.40
C PHE A 59 14.28 13.93 20.29
N GLU A 60 13.67 14.97 19.73
CA GLU A 60 12.96 16.01 20.51
C GLU A 60 11.75 15.44 21.26
N ILE A 61 10.95 14.59 20.61
CA ILE A 61 9.70 14.07 21.21
C ILE A 61 9.98 12.94 22.19
N TYR A 62 10.85 11.98 21.82
CA TYR A 62 10.99 10.71 22.55
C TYR A 62 12.40 10.48 23.11
N ASN A 63 13.34 11.38 22.88
CA ASN A 63 14.77 11.21 23.19
C ASN A 63 15.35 9.92 22.57
N LEU A 64 14.92 9.60 21.34
CA LEU A 64 15.37 8.44 20.60
C LEU A 64 16.36 8.83 19.50
N ASN A 65 17.51 8.16 19.49
CA ASN A 65 18.47 8.29 18.40
C ASN A 65 18.09 7.36 17.24
N VAL A 66 18.15 7.88 16.02
CA VAL A 66 17.96 7.08 14.81
C VAL A 66 19.28 6.48 14.36
N VAL A 67 19.31 5.16 14.23
CA VAL A 67 20.48 4.42 13.76
C VAL A 67 20.14 3.80 12.40
N VAL A 68 20.92 4.14 11.39
CA VAL A 68 20.78 3.58 10.04
C VAL A 68 21.49 2.23 10.00
N VAL A 69 20.72 1.15 9.84
CA VAL A 69 21.26 -0.19 9.68
C VAL A 69 21.45 -0.48 8.19
N PRO A 70 22.67 -0.81 7.73
CA PRO A 70 22.91 -1.11 6.33
C PRO A 70 22.19 -2.38 5.90
N THR A 71 21.86 -2.47 4.61
CA THR A 71 21.20 -3.64 4.05
C THR A 71 22.13 -4.86 4.07
N ASN A 72 21.58 -6.06 4.33
CA ASN A 72 22.33 -7.32 4.32
C ASN A 72 22.96 -7.63 2.95
N LYS A 73 22.26 -7.29 1.85
CA LYS A 73 22.76 -7.45 0.48
C LYS A 73 22.82 -6.09 -0.19
N LYS A 74 23.71 -5.97 -1.21
CA LYS A 74 23.81 -4.76 -2.02
C LYS A 74 22.43 -4.39 -2.58
N MET A 75 22.04 -3.13 -2.42
CA MET A 75 20.81 -2.62 -3.00
C MET A 75 20.95 -2.55 -4.52
N ILE A 76 20.05 -3.24 -5.23
CA ILE A 76 20.01 -3.28 -6.71
C ILE A 76 18.85 -2.47 -7.28
N ARG A 77 17.92 -1.98 -6.43
CA ARG A 77 16.81 -1.11 -6.83
C ARG A 77 17.34 0.16 -7.47
N LYS A 78 16.75 0.54 -8.59
CA LYS A 78 17.02 1.81 -9.26
C LYS A 78 15.82 2.71 -9.11
N ASP A 79 16.00 3.82 -8.43
CA ASP A 79 14.98 4.87 -8.32
C ASP A 79 15.24 5.89 -9.43
N TYR A 80 14.24 6.08 -10.30
CA TYR A 80 14.32 7.04 -11.39
C TYR A 80 13.78 8.39 -10.91
N ASN A 81 14.26 9.46 -11.55
CA ASN A 81 13.74 10.79 -11.29
C ASN A 81 12.28 10.91 -11.74
N ASP A 82 11.57 11.84 -11.09
CA ASP A 82 10.20 12.16 -11.45
C ASP A 82 10.11 12.69 -12.88
N GLN A 83 9.05 12.29 -13.59
CA GLN A 83 8.75 12.80 -14.94
C GLN A 83 7.62 13.80 -14.85
N ILE A 84 7.87 15.01 -15.33
CA ILE A 84 6.91 16.12 -15.32
C ILE A 84 6.33 16.29 -16.71
N PHE A 85 5.00 16.35 -16.81
CA PHE A 85 4.27 16.50 -18.05
C PHE A 85 3.44 17.80 -18.04
N ARG A 86 3.18 18.38 -19.20
CA ARG A 86 2.40 19.62 -19.33
C ARG A 86 0.91 19.38 -19.13
N THR A 87 0.42 18.20 -19.60
CA THR A 87 -0.99 17.82 -19.54
C THR A 87 -1.15 16.42 -18.94
N GLU A 88 -2.37 16.13 -18.48
CA GLU A 88 -2.71 14.81 -17.96
C GLU A 88 -2.75 13.76 -19.08
N GLU A 89 -3.13 14.16 -20.30
CA GLU A 89 -3.13 13.30 -21.47
C GLU A 89 -1.72 12.84 -21.84
N GLU A 90 -0.76 13.76 -21.87
CA GLU A 90 0.66 13.42 -22.13
C GLU A 90 1.19 12.46 -21.09
N LYS A 91 0.90 12.70 -19.81
CA LYS A 91 1.27 11.81 -18.71
C LYS A 91 0.66 10.43 -18.88
N ASN A 92 -0.65 10.35 -19.14
CA ASN A 92 -1.35 9.08 -19.31
C ASN A 92 -0.78 8.30 -20.50
N TYR A 93 -0.50 8.98 -21.61
CA TYR A 93 0.15 8.37 -22.77
C TYR A 93 1.51 7.78 -22.42
N ALA A 94 2.37 8.54 -21.75
CA ALA A 94 3.70 8.09 -21.35
C ALA A 94 3.63 6.86 -20.40
N ILE A 95 2.70 6.88 -19.44
CA ILE A 95 2.47 5.74 -18.53
C ILE A 95 2.07 4.49 -19.31
N ILE A 96 1.13 4.61 -20.26
CA ILE A 96 0.69 3.47 -21.08
C ILE A 96 1.84 2.93 -21.93
N GLN A 97 2.67 3.79 -22.54
CA GLN A 97 3.84 3.34 -23.30
C GLN A 97 4.82 2.57 -22.39
N ARG A 98 5.08 3.09 -21.20
CA ARG A 98 5.95 2.40 -20.22
C ARG A 98 5.40 1.04 -19.79
N ILE A 99 4.08 0.95 -19.59
CA ILE A 99 3.42 -0.32 -19.28
C ILE A 99 3.58 -1.33 -20.42
N LYS A 100 3.39 -0.89 -21.68
CA LYS A 100 3.58 -1.74 -22.86
C LYS A 100 5.00 -2.28 -22.96
N GLU A 101 6.00 -1.44 -22.75
CA GLU A 101 7.42 -1.85 -22.74
C GLU A 101 7.69 -2.93 -21.69
N CYS A 102 7.25 -2.70 -20.45
CA CYS A 102 7.45 -3.66 -19.38
C CYS A 102 6.67 -4.97 -19.62
N TYR A 103 5.44 -4.87 -20.11
CA TYR A 103 4.60 -6.02 -20.43
C TYR A 103 5.20 -6.87 -21.54
N SER A 104 5.79 -6.27 -22.59
CA SER A 104 6.48 -6.98 -23.65
C SER A 104 7.74 -7.73 -23.15
N LYS A 105 8.42 -7.17 -22.15
CA LYS A 105 9.55 -7.80 -21.46
C LYS A 105 9.14 -8.81 -20.39
N GLN A 106 7.86 -9.10 -20.26
CA GLN A 106 7.30 -9.96 -19.22
C GLN A 106 7.56 -9.48 -17.77
N GLN A 107 7.95 -8.23 -17.59
CA GLN A 107 8.24 -7.65 -16.29
C GLN A 107 6.95 -7.43 -15.50
N PRO A 108 6.84 -7.89 -14.24
CA PRO A 108 5.70 -7.57 -13.40
C PRO A 108 5.65 -6.08 -13.07
N LEU A 109 4.46 -5.53 -13.00
CA LEU A 109 4.20 -4.10 -12.78
C LEU A 109 3.22 -3.88 -11.63
N LEU A 110 3.56 -2.94 -10.77
CA LEU A 110 2.68 -2.43 -9.73
C LEU A 110 2.48 -0.92 -9.96
N ILE A 111 1.24 -0.51 -10.21
CA ILE A 111 0.87 0.86 -10.56
C ILE A 111 0.09 1.45 -9.39
N PHE A 112 0.72 2.38 -8.67
CA PHE A 112 0.06 3.09 -7.57
C PHE A 112 -0.71 4.30 -8.10
N THR A 113 -1.93 4.46 -7.64
CA THR A 113 -2.79 5.60 -7.95
C THR A 113 -3.26 6.29 -6.68
N SER A 114 -3.44 7.61 -6.75
CA SER A 114 -3.83 8.44 -5.60
C SER A 114 -5.30 8.28 -5.20
N SER A 115 -6.14 7.71 -6.05
CA SER A 115 -7.56 7.54 -5.79
C SER A 115 -8.16 6.36 -6.53
N VAL A 116 -9.32 5.89 -6.04
CA VAL A 116 -10.11 4.83 -6.70
C VAL A 116 -10.49 5.27 -8.12
N GLY A 117 -10.94 6.52 -8.32
CA GLY A 117 -11.29 7.03 -9.64
C GLY A 117 -10.13 6.97 -10.64
N LYS A 118 -8.91 7.33 -10.23
CA LYS A 118 -7.72 7.21 -11.08
C LYS A 118 -7.39 5.74 -11.40
N SER A 119 -7.57 4.82 -10.47
CA SER A 119 -7.38 3.39 -10.74
C SER A 119 -8.36 2.87 -11.80
N GLU A 120 -9.59 3.34 -11.79
CA GLU A 120 -10.60 2.99 -12.78
C GLU A 120 -10.26 3.57 -14.17
N ILE A 121 -9.77 4.81 -14.25
CA ILE A 121 -9.31 5.43 -15.52
C ILE A 121 -8.19 4.60 -16.14
N TYR A 122 -7.13 4.27 -15.38
CA TYR A 122 -6.05 3.44 -15.90
C TYR A 122 -6.52 2.05 -16.30
N SER A 123 -7.45 1.45 -15.56
CA SER A 123 -8.06 0.18 -15.94
C SER A 123 -8.76 0.27 -17.29
N GLN A 124 -9.53 1.33 -17.55
CA GLN A 124 -10.18 1.52 -18.86
C GLN A 124 -9.17 1.71 -20.00
N LEU A 125 -8.08 2.48 -19.74
CA LEU A 125 -7.02 2.67 -20.72
C LEU A 125 -6.32 1.35 -21.06
N LEU A 126 -5.98 0.53 -20.06
CA LEU A 126 -5.35 -0.77 -20.28
C LEU A 126 -6.27 -1.79 -20.96
N LYS A 127 -7.59 -1.75 -20.70
CA LYS A 127 -8.58 -2.56 -21.44
C LYS A 127 -8.60 -2.21 -22.93
N ARG A 128 -8.56 -0.92 -23.29
CA ARG A 128 -8.48 -0.47 -24.69
C ARG A 128 -7.22 -0.99 -25.38
N GLU A 129 -6.12 -1.07 -24.66
CA GLU A 129 -4.83 -1.60 -25.14
C GLU A 129 -4.72 -3.13 -25.06
N LYS A 130 -5.78 -3.82 -24.63
CA LYS A 130 -5.86 -5.28 -24.49
C LYS A 130 -4.76 -5.85 -23.55
N ILE A 131 -4.37 -5.09 -22.53
CA ILE A 131 -3.42 -5.52 -21.51
C ILE A 131 -4.19 -6.10 -20.34
N ASN A 132 -3.93 -7.39 -20.03
CA ASN A 132 -4.50 -8.05 -18.87
C ASN A 132 -3.97 -7.43 -17.59
N HIS A 133 -4.86 -7.02 -16.69
CA HIS A 133 -4.51 -6.38 -15.43
C HIS A 133 -5.54 -6.66 -14.35
N ILE A 134 -5.15 -6.46 -13.11
CA ILE A 134 -6.01 -6.56 -11.92
C ILE A 134 -6.07 -5.19 -11.26
N VAL A 135 -7.26 -4.82 -10.77
CA VAL A 135 -7.45 -3.58 -9.98
C VAL A 135 -7.70 -3.95 -8.54
N LEU A 136 -6.85 -3.45 -7.65
CA LEU A 136 -6.94 -3.63 -6.21
C LEU A 136 -7.18 -2.27 -5.53
N ASN A 137 -8.41 -2.03 -5.14
CA ASN A 137 -8.84 -0.80 -4.48
C ASN A 137 -9.94 -1.09 -3.45
N ALA A 138 -10.43 -0.05 -2.75
CA ALA A 138 -11.43 -0.20 -1.68
C ALA A 138 -12.75 -0.87 -2.14
N LYS A 139 -13.06 -0.82 -3.43
CA LYS A 139 -14.25 -1.49 -4.00
C LYS A 139 -13.99 -2.95 -4.35
N ASN A 140 -12.75 -3.29 -4.71
CA ASN A 140 -12.32 -4.60 -5.20
C ASN A 140 -11.17 -5.11 -4.34
N HIS A 141 -11.46 -5.50 -3.10
CA HIS A 141 -10.47 -6.02 -2.14
C HIS A 141 -10.68 -7.50 -1.80
N GLU A 142 -11.72 -8.12 -2.38
CA GLU A 142 -11.92 -9.55 -2.27
C GLU A 142 -10.70 -10.28 -2.86
N ASN A 143 -10.17 -11.26 -2.13
CA ASN A 143 -8.96 -12.01 -2.50
C ASN A 143 -7.65 -11.19 -2.57
N GLU A 144 -7.55 -10.05 -1.86
CA GLU A 144 -6.34 -9.22 -1.82
C GLU A 144 -5.06 -10.04 -1.57
N ALA A 145 -5.06 -10.93 -0.59
CA ALA A 145 -3.91 -11.75 -0.26
C ALA A 145 -3.44 -12.64 -1.42
N GLN A 146 -4.38 -13.18 -2.23
CA GLN A 146 -4.05 -14.00 -3.39
C GLN A 146 -3.50 -13.16 -4.53
N ILE A 147 -4.10 -11.98 -4.79
CA ILE A 147 -3.65 -11.03 -5.81
C ILE A 147 -2.22 -10.58 -5.52
N ILE A 148 -1.92 -10.25 -4.26
CA ILE A 148 -0.59 -9.85 -3.82
C ILE A 148 0.41 -11.01 -3.95
N ALA A 149 0.01 -12.22 -3.60
CA ALA A 149 0.86 -13.40 -3.76
C ALA A 149 1.26 -13.66 -5.22
N ASP A 150 0.42 -13.28 -6.16
CA ASP A 150 0.63 -13.44 -7.60
C ASP A 150 1.23 -12.19 -8.27
N ALA A 151 1.38 -11.09 -7.55
CA ALA A 151 1.85 -9.80 -8.08
C ALA A 151 3.24 -9.87 -8.72
N GLY A 152 4.11 -10.74 -8.22
CA GLY A 152 5.47 -10.91 -8.74
C GLY A 152 5.59 -11.87 -9.93
N LYS A 153 4.51 -12.49 -10.40
CA LYS A 153 4.55 -13.37 -11.58
C LYS A 153 4.85 -12.60 -12.87
N ALA A 154 5.45 -13.29 -13.84
CA ALA A 154 5.70 -12.72 -15.16
C ALA A 154 4.43 -12.15 -15.79
N LYS A 155 4.53 -10.99 -16.43
CA LYS A 155 3.42 -10.25 -17.04
C LYS A 155 2.29 -9.80 -16.08
N SER A 156 2.46 -9.95 -14.77
CA SER A 156 1.47 -9.44 -13.82
C SER A 156 1.41 -7.91 -13.89
N VAL A 157 0.22 -7.35 -14.08
CA VAL A 157 -0.03 -5.91 -14.04
C VAL A 157 -1.12 -5.64 -13.01
N ILE A 158 -0.77 -4.96 -11.93
CA ILE A 158 -1.68 -4.62 -10.85
C ILE A 158 -1.77 -3.11 -10.70
N ILE A 159 -3.01 -2.59 -10.73
CA ILE A 159 -3.31 -1.20 -10.40
C ILE A 159 -3.82 -1.17 -8.97
N THR A 160 -3.20 -0.38 -8.11
CA THR A 160 -3.60 -0.30 -6.70
C THR A 160 -3.67 1.14 -6.20
N THR A 161 -4.35 1.33 -5.09
CA THR A 161 -4.30 2.55 -4.28
C THR A 161 -3.42 2.34 -3.05
N SER A 162 -3.33 3.31 -2.15
CA SER A 162 -2.50 3.26 -0.94
C SER A 162 -2.78 2.09 0.02
N ILE A 163 -3.84 1.32 -0.21
CA ILE A 163 -4.22 0.16 0.62
C ILE A 163 -3.10 -0.87 0.68
N SER A 164 -2.43 -1.14 -0.44
CA SER A 164 -1.35 -2.13 -0.54
C SER A 164 0.06 -1.52 -0.33
N GLY A 165 0.15 -0.31 0.20
CA GLY A 165 1.42 0.42 0.31
C GLY A 165 2.31 0.02 1.49
N ARG A 166 1.79 -0.71 2.50
CA ARG A 166 2.53 -1.07 3.71
C ARG A 166 2.24 -2.50 4.15
N GLY A 167 3.27 -3.15 4.72
CA GLY A 167 3.13 -4.47 5.33
C GLY A 167 2.93 -5.62 4.33
N VAL A 168 3.25 -5.38 3.07
CA VAL A 168 3.10 -6.35 1.97
C VAL A 168 4.47 -6.71 1.42
N ASP A 169 4.77 -8.01 1.37
CA ASP A 169 5.97 -8.55 0.76
C ASP A 169 5.60 -9.23 -0.58
N ILE A 170 6.05 -8.64 -1.68
CA ILE A 170 5.83 -9.17 -3.03
C ILE A 170 7.08 -9.92 -3.47
N GLN A 171 6.93 -11.22 -3.67
CA GLN A 171 8.03 -12.07 -4.12
C GLN A 171 8.06 -12.18 -5.65
N LEU A 172 9.19 -11.84 -6.25
CA LEU A 172 9.40 -11.99 -7.68
C LEU A 172 9.33 -13.46 -8.08
N GLY A 173 8.51 -13.77 -9.10
CA GLY A 173 8.16 -15.13 -9.51
C GLY A 173 6.94 -15.70 -8.79
N GLY A 174 6.31 -14.97 -7.86
CA GLY A 174 5.16 -15.44 -7.08
C GLY A 174 5.55 -16.33 -5.90
N LYS A 175 4.62 -17.13 -5.37
CA LYS A 175 4.88 -18.03 -4.24
C LYS A 175 6.06 -18.95 -4.51
N LYS A 176 6.90 -19.18 -3.49
CA LYS A 176 8.03 -20.13 -3.56
C LYS A 176 7.57 -21.47 -4.14
N GLY A 177 8.16 -21.89 -5.26
CA GLY A 177 7.87 -23.17 -5.93
C GLY A 177 7.30 -23.04 -7.34
N SER A 178 7.02 -21.82 -7.86
CA SER A 178 6.72 -21.65 -9.28
C SER A 178 8.02 -21.56 -10.08
N MET A 179 8.10 -22.27 -11.22
CA MET A 179 9.28 -22.31 -12.11
C MET A 179 9.75 -20.93 -12.60
N ASP A 180 8.89 -19.92 -12.55
CA ASP A 180 9.17 -18.55 -13.01
C ASP A 180 10.12 -17.76 -12.09
N SER A 181 10.35 -18.22 -10.85
CA SER A 181 11.13 -17.47 -9.86
C SER A 181 12.63 -17.41 -10.17
N GLU A 182 13.18 -18.39 -10.89
CA GLU A 182 14.60 -18.44 -11.25
C GLU A 182 14.92 -17.65 -12.52
N GLN A 183 13.99 -17.60 -13.46
CA GLN A 183 14.17 -16.89 -14.73
C GLN A 183 14.13 -15.38 -14.55
N LEU A 184 13.18 -14.87 -13.76
CA LEU A 184 13.06 -13.44 -13.45
C LEU A 184 14.22 -12.89 -12.60
N LYS A 185 15.00 -13.74 -11.95
CA LYS A 185 16.21 -13.35 -11.20
C LYS A 185 17.46 -13.25 -12.09
N LYS A 186 17.46 -13.88 -13.27
CA LYS A 186 18.61 -13.85 -14.21
C LYS A 186 18.58 -12.66 -15.16
N ASP A 187 17.41 -12.07 -15.40
CA ASP A 187 17.23 -10.94 -16.32
C ASP A 187 17.36 -9.55 -15.62
N LYS A 188 17.99 -9.52 -14.45
CA LYS A 188 18.38 -8.33 -13.71
C LYS A 188 19.88 -8.12 -13.84
#